data_5aa8c34ca9f56dca1c33d76fad7bfb55
#
_entry.id   5aa8c34ca9f56dca1c33d76fad7bfb55
#
_cell.length_a   1.000
_cell.length_b   1.000
_cell.length_c   1.000
_cell.angle_alpha   90.00
_cell.angle_beta   90.00
_cell.angle_gamma   90.00
#
_symmetry.space_group_name_H-M   'P 1'
#
loop_
_entity.id
_entity.type
_entity.pdbx_description
1 polymer ?
#
loop_
_entity_poly.entity_id
_entity_poly.type
_entity_poly.pdbx_seq_one_letter_code
_entity_poly.pdbx_strand_id
1 'polypeptide(L)'
;MKRKKRYTDEEFKKAVQESLSYSGVCRLIGLSPKGGNLNTVKNKIATMGLDISHFTFQNWNKGLTSEQHPSIRKKAIEEILVKNSGWTSYGLKLRLFKEGIKEYKCEECGRTEWEGFPIPLELHHLNGVHNDNRLENLQILCPNCHALTETYRGKNKSIKTQVSYE
;
A
#
# COMPACT_ATOMS: atom_id res chain seq x y z
N MET A 1 15.65 -37.98 -18.27
CA MET A 1 15.94 -36.87 -19.18
C MET A 1 16.37 -35.64 -18.36
N LYS A 2 17.60 -35.13 -18.52
CA LYS A 2 18.04 -33.88 -17.90
C LYS A 2 17.30 -32.73 -18.58
N ARG A 3 16.56 -31.89 -17.82
CA ARG A 3 15.91 -30.71 -18.35
C ARG A 3 16.95 -29.78 -18.96
N LYS A 4 16.74 -29.32 -20.20
CA LYS A 4 17.61 -28.39 -20.92
C LYS A 4 17.70 -27.10 -20.10
N LYS A 5 18.91 -26.66 -19.71
CA LYS A 5 19.13 -25.40 -18.99
C LYS A 5 18.62 -24.27 -19.89
N ARG A 6 17.87 -23.33 -19.31
CA ARG A 6 17.28 -22.19 -20.03
C ARG A 6 18.27 -21.05 -20.29
N TYR A 7 19.48 -21.11 -19.73
CA TYR A 7 20.52 -20.08 -19.80
C TYR A 7 21.91 -20.73 -19.72
N THR A 8 22.90 -20.08 -20.33
CA THR A 8 24.31 -20.49 -20.28
C THR A 8 24.99 -20.01 -19.01
N ASP A 9 26.20 -20.52 -18.76
CA ASP A 9 26.98 -20.09 -17.59
C ASP A 9 27.51 -18.65 -17.77
N GLU A 10 27.78 -18.21 -19.01
CA GLU A 10 28.14 -16.83 -19.33
C GLU A 10 26.98 -15.87 -19.10
N GLU A 11 25.80 -16.19 -19.57
CA GLU A 11 24.58 -15.40 -19.30
C GLU A 11 24.30 -15.29 -17.80
N PHE A 12 24.57 -16.35 -17.04
CA PHE A 12 24.42 -16.34 -15.60
C PHE A 12 25.44 -15.41 -14.91
N LYS A 13 26.72 -15.47 -15.28
CA LYS A 13 27.75 -14.57 -14.75
C LYS A 13 27.41 -13.10 -15.01
N LYS A 14 27.01 -12.80 -16.26
CA LYS A 14 26.58 -11.46 -16.64
C LYS A 14 25.37 -10.99 -15.83
N ALA A 15 24.38 -11.85 -15.65
CA ALA A 15 23.20 -11.55 -14.84
C ALA A 15 23.56 -11.28 -13.37
N VAL A 16 24.56 -11.96 -12.81
CA VAL A 16 25.04 -11.69 -11.45
C VAL A 16 25.72 -10.33 -11.36
N GLN A 17 26.54 -9.96 -12.33
CA GLN A 17 27.24 -8.67 -12.36
C GLN A 17 26.28 -7.48 -12.53
N GLU A 18 25.23 -7.64 -13.32
CA GLU A 18 24.24 -6.59 -13.58
C GLU A 18 23.15 -6.47 -12.52
N SER A 19 23.02 -7.46 -11.65
CA SER A 19 21.95 -7.51 -10.63
C SER A 19 22.41 -7.01 -9.28
N LEU A 20 21.51 -6.38 -8.53
CA LEU A 20 21.70 -5.97 -7.15
C LEU A 20 21.10 -6.96 -6.12
N SER A 21 20.55 -8.09 -6.58
CA SER A 21 19.92 -9.10 -5.71
C SER A 21 19.71 -10.45 -6.39
N TYR A 22 19.59 -11.51 -5.60
CA TYR A 22 19.23 -12.84 -6.13
C TYR A 22 17.94 -12.86 -6.94
N SER A 23 16.94 -12.05 -6.55
CA SER A 23 15.69 -11.92 -7.30
C SER A 23 15.89 -11.25 -8.66
N GLY A 24 16.79 -10.28 -8.74
CA GLY A 24 17.21 -9.65 -9.99
C GLY A 24 17.85 -10.65 -10.93
N VAL A 25 18.81 -11.43 -10.45
CA VAL A 25 19.44 -12.52 -11.23
C VAL A 25 18.40 -13.47 -11.78
N CYS A 26 17.44 -13.93 -10.93
CA CYS A 26 16.36 -14.79 -11.40
C CYS A 26 15.61 -14.19 -12.61
N ARG A 27 15.26 -12.91 -12.54
CA ARG A 27 14.51 -12.23 -13.63
C ARG A 27 15.32 -12.15 -14.91
N LEU A 28 16.63 -11.78 -14.83
CA LEU A 28 17.51 -11.66 -15.98
C LEU A 28 17.72 -12.98 -16.70
N ILE A 29 17.76 -14.11 -15.97
CA ILE A 29 17.89 -15.44 -16.58
C ILE A 29 16.53 -16.11 -16.89
N GLY A 30 15.43 -15.36 -16.89
CA GLY A 30 14.09 -15.85 -17.23
C GLY A 30 13.45 -16.79 -16.21
N LEU A 31 13.86 -16.71 -14.93
CA LEU A 31 13.27 -17.49 -13.85
C LEU A 31 12.38 -16.63 -12.95
N SER A 32 11.28 -17.21 -12.47
CA SER A 32 10.46 -16.57 -11.44
C SER A 32 11.24 -16.49 -10.12
N PRO A 33 11.31 -15.31 -9.44
CA PRO A 33 12.05 -15.15 -8.18
C PRO A 33 11.26 -15.71 -6.98
N LYS A 34 10.85 -16.98 -7.04
CA LYS A 34 10.04 -17.67 -6.01
C LYS A 34 10.58 -19.06 -5.70
N GLY A 35 10.37 -19.49 -4.48
CA GLY A 35 10.65 -20.87 -4.02
C GLY A 35 12.06 -21.35 -4.35
N GLY A 36 12.17 -22.55 -4.93
CA GLY A 36 13.44 -23.22 -5.25
C GLY A 36 14.35 -22.49 -6.21
N ASN A 37 13.84 -21.58 -7.06
CA ASN A 37 14.66 -20.82 -8.01
C ASN A 37 15.68 -19.90 -7.31
N LEU A 38 15.28 -19.26 -6.21
CA LEU A 38 16.19 -18.45 -5.41
C LEU A 38 17.35 -19.30 -4.81
N ASN A 39 17.02 -20.47 -4.31
CA ASN A 39 18.03 -21.40 -3.77
C ASN A 39 18.95 -21.90 -4.88
N THR A 40 18.41 -22.21 -6.05
CA THR A 40 19.22 -22.62 -7.23
C THR A 40 20.21 -21.52 -7.62
N VAL A 41 19.78 -20.25 -7.65
CA VAL A 41 20.66 -19.10 -7.96
C VAL A 41 21.72 -18.93 -6.88
N LYS A 42 21.34 -18.98 -5.59
CA LYS A 42 22.29 -18.88 -4.46
C LYS A 42 23.36 -19.96 -4.53
N ASN A 43 22.94 -21.22 -4.69
CA ASN A 43 23.87 -22.36 -4.74
C ASN A 43 24.79 -22.26 -5.95
N LYS A 44 24.29 -21.84 -7.10
CA LYS A 44 25.10 -21.69 -8.33
C LYS A 44 26.14 -20.55 -8.18
N ILE A 45 25.78 -19.42 -7.58
CA ILE A 45 26.70 -18.32 -7.27
C ILE A 45 27.80 -18.83 -6.34
N ALA A 46 27.45 -19.55 -5.25
CA ALA A 46 28.41 -20.12 -4.32
C ALA A 46 29.34 -21.15 -5.01
N THR A 47 28.78 -22.06 -5.82
CA THR A 47 29.56 -23.08 -6.55
C THR A 47 30.53 -22.47 -7.55
N MET A 48 30.16 -21.35 -8.17
CA MET A 48 30.98 -20.65 -9.17
C MET A 48 31.93 -19.60 -8.53
N GLY A 49 31.84 -19.38 -7.21
CA GLY A 49 32.65 -18.39 -6.49
C GLY A 49 32.45 -16.96 -6.98
N LEU A 50 31.24 -16.60 -7.42
CA LEU A 50 30.99 -15.27 -7.97
C LEU A 50 30.87 -14.22 -6.87
N ASP A 51 31.50 -13.06 -7.09
CA ASP A 51 31.39 -11.92 -6.19
C ASP A 51 30.00 -11.29 -6.23
N ILE A 52 29.42 -11.11 -5.03
CA ILE A 52 28.12 -10.48 -4.81
C ILE A 52 28.21 -9.33 -3.79
N SER A 53 29.40 -8.77 -3.58
CA SER A 53 29.62 -7.64 -2.65
C SER A 53 28.76 -6.42 -2.99
N HIS A 54 28.42 -6.27 -4.26
CA HIS A 54 27.56 -5.22 -4.79
C HIS A 54 26.05 -5.47 -4.56
N PHE A 55 25.65 -6.65 -4.05
CA PHE A 55 24.23 -6.92 -3.76
C PHE A 55 23.77 -6.12 -2.56
N THR A 56 22.63 -5.43 -2.69
CA THR A 56 22.04 -4.61 -1.61
C THR A 56 21.12 -5.41 -0.69
N PHE A 57 20.85 -6.68 -1.01
CA PHE A 57 19.97 -7.60 -0.25
C PHE A 57 18.62 -6.99 0.16
N GLN A 58 18.25 -7.13 1.46
CA GLN A 58 17.01 -6.59 2.00
C GLN A 58 17.05 -5.07 2.23
N ASN A 59 18.22 -4.47 2.21
CA ASN A 59 18.44 -3.04 2.43
C ASN A 59 18.60 -2.24 1.12
N TRP A 60 18.19 -2.81 -0.01
CA TRP A 60 18.35 -2.19 -1.32
C TRP A 60 17.68 -0.80 -1.46
N ASN A 61 16.69 -0.52 -0.60
CA ASN A 61 15.97 0.75 -0.52
C ASN A 61 16.45 1.64 0.65
N LYS A 62 17.45 1.20 1.43
CA LYS A 62 17.97 1.97 2.56
C LYS A 62 18.68 3.21 2.04
N GLY A 63 18.14 4.38 2.39
CA GLY A 63 18.66 5.68 1.93
C GLY A 63 18.04 6.20 0.63
N LEU A 64 17.19 5.42 -0.06
CA LEU A 64 16.43 5.94 -1.19
C LEU A 64 15.26 6.78 -0.71
N THR A 65 15.12 7.98 -1.26
CA THR A 65 13.90 8.78 -1.07
C THR A 65 12.73 8.16 -1.87
N SER A 66 11.50 8.52 -1.50
CA SER A 66 10.30 8.07 -2.23
C SER A 66 10.30 8.47 -3.72
N GLU A 67 11.09 9.47 -4.08
CA GLU A 67 11.24 9.97 -5.46
C GLU A 67 12.21 9.12 -6.29
N GLN A 68 13.21 8.54 -5.64
CA GLN A 68 14.21 7.68 -6.27
C GLN A 68 13.74 6.24 -6.47
N HIS A 69 12.58 5.86 -5.88
CA HIS A 69 12.08 4.50 -5.92
C HIS A 69 10.98 4.35 -6.98
N PRO A 70 11.24 3.63 -8.10
CA PRO A 70 10.27 3.50 -9.21
C PRO A 70 8.92 2.91 -8.81
N SER A 71 8.90 2.07 -7.75
CA SER A 71 7.68 1.41 -7.27
C SER A 71 6.91 2.23 -6.23
N ILE A 72 7.47 3.35 -5.74
CA ILE A 72 6.84 4.22 -4.75
C ILE A 72 6.45 5.55 -5.41
N ARG A 73 5.76 5.48 -6.54
CA ARG A 73 5.07 6.66 -7.04
C ARG A 73 3.99 7.02 -6.03
N LYS A 74 4.18 8.14 -5.32
CA LYS A 74 3.10 8.74 -4.55
C LYS A 74 2.02 9.15 -5.54
N LYS A 75 0.89 8.46 -5.50
CA LYS A 75 -0.28 8.89 -6.27
C LYS A 75 -0.61 10.34 -5.88
N ALA A 76 -0.90 11.18 -6.85
CA ALA A 76 -1.44 12.51 -6.57
C ALA A 76 -2.73 12.38 -5.75
N ILE A 77 -3.04 13.38 -4.93
CA ILE A 77 -4.24 13.29 -4.06
C ILE A 77 -5.52 13.21 -4.91
N GLU A 78 -5.52 13.86 -6.06
CA GLU A 78 -6.62 13.86 -7.04
C GLU A 78 -6.88 12.46 -7.61
N GLU A 79 -5.85 11.62 -7.76
CA GLU A 79 -5.98 10.22 -8.19
C GLU A 79 -6.60 9.32 -7.10
N ILE A 80 -6.65 9.81 -5.85
CA ILE A 80 -7.16 9.09 -4.68
C ILE A 80 -8.58 9.55 -4.34
N LEU A 81 -8.86 10.84 -4.49
CA LEU A 81 -10.16 11.47 -4.21
C LEU A 81 -11.20 11.19 -5.32
N VAL A 82 -11.34 9.91 -5.65
CA VAL A 82 -12.24 9.44 -6.72
C VAL A 82 -13.16 8.34 -6.22
N LYS A 83 -14.23 8.08 -6.96
CA LYS A 83 -15.10 6.92 -6.75
C LYS A 83 -14.36 5.62 -7.11
N ASN A 84 -14.63 4.55 -6.39
CA ASN A 84 -13.97 3.25 -6.52
C ASN A 84 -12.45 3.29 -6.27
N SER A 85 -12.02 4.19 -5.40
CA SER A 85 -10.63 4.28 -4.96
C SER A 85 -10.23 3.07 -4.11
N GLY A 86 -9.05 2.51 -4.37
CA GLY A 86 -8.47 1.42 -3.58
C GLY A 86 -7.73 1.88 -2.31
N TRP A 87 -7.76 3.17 -1.95
CA TRP A 87 -7.13 3.67 -0.75
C TRP A 87 -7.94 3.35 0.52
N THR A 88 -7.23 3.02 1.60
CA THR A 88 -7.85 2.80 2.91
C THR A 88 -8.26 4.13 3.54
N SER A 89 -9.39 4.15 4.27
CA SER A 89 -9.87 5.34 4.98
C SER A 89 -8.83 5.90 5.97
N TYR A 90 -8.07 5.02 6.64
CA TYR A 90 -7.02 5.45 7.55
C TYR A 90 -5.88 6.19 6.82
N GLY A 91 -5.35 5.61 5.74
CA GLY A 91 -4.28 6.24 4.96
C GLY A 91 -4.71 7.55 4.31
N LEU A 92 -5.95 7.58 3.80
CA LEU A 92 -6.53 8.79 3.21
C LEU A 92 -6.68 9.90 4.26
N LYS A 93 -7.23 9.59 5.44
CA LYS A 93 -7.37 10.55 6.54
C LYS A 93 -6.04 11.25 6.88
N LEU A 94 -4.98 10.46 7.09
CA LEU A 94 -3.65 11.01 7.40
C LEU A 94 -3.13 11.91 6.29
N ARG A 95 -3.43 11.56 5.06
CA ARG A 95 -3.00 12.35 3.91
C ARG A 95 -3.78 13.64 3.77
N LEU A 96 -5.09 13.62 4.01
CA LEU A 96 -5.93 14.83 4.02
C LEU A 96 -5.45 15.86 5.04
N PHE A 97 -5.05 15.41 6.25
CA PHE A 97 -4.46 16.28 7.27
C PHE A 97 -3.08 16.80 6.85
N LYS A 98 -2.23 15.92 6.32
CA LYS A 98 -0.86 16.29 5.91
C LYS A 98 -0.85 17.33 4.79
N GLU A 99 -1.78 17.24 3.85
CA GLU A 99 -1.88 18.15 2.71
C GLU A 99 -2.76 19.38 3.01
N GLY A 100 -3.27 19.50 4.25
CA GLY A 100 -4.08 20.66 4.68
C GLY A 100 -5.46 20.74 4.03
N ILE A 101 -5.94 19.65 3.40
CA ILE A 101 -7.27 19.58 2.75
C ILE A 101 -8.39 19.52 3.78
N LYS A 102 -8.12 18.85 4.91
CA LYS A 102 -9.00 18.78 6.07
C LYS A 102 -8.23 19.19 7.32
N GLU A 103 -8.88 19.92 8.22
CA GLU A 103 -8.31 20.28 9.51
C GLU A 103 -8.44 19.12 10.50
N TYR A 104 -7.53 19.07 11.51
CA TYR A 104 -7.62 18.09 12.59
C TYR A 104 -8.67 18.53 13.62
N LYS A 105 -9.93 18.45 13.24
CA LYS A 105 -11.09 18.72 14.12
C LYS A 105 -12.31 17.90 13.66
N CYS A 106 -13.21 17.62 14.58
CA CYS A 106 -14.52 17.04 14.23
C CYS A 106 -15.36 18.08 13.49
N GLU A 107 -15.78 17.78 12.26
CA GLU A 107 -16.56 18.71 11.43
C GLU A 107 -17.98 18.90 11.95
N GLU A 108 -18.49 18.02 12.84
CA GLU A 108 -19.81 18.14 13.44
C GLU A 108 -19.79 18.97 14.74
N CYS A 109 -18.94 18.61 15.74
CA CYS A 109 -18.94 19.27 17.04
C CYS A 109 -17.76 20.23 17.25
N GLY A 110 -16.86 20.36 16.30
CA GLY A 110 -15.70 21.26 16.32
C GLY A 110 -14.56 20.85 17.26
N ARG A 111 -14.69 19.76 18.02
CA ARG A 111 -13.68 19.35 19.01
C ARG A 111 -12.45 18.77 18.36
N THR A 112 -11.29 19.08 18.98
CA THR A 112 -9.96 18.56 18.63
C THR A 112 -9.41 17.66 19.72
N GLU A 113 -9.89 17.85 20.96
CA GLU A 113 -9.42 17.13 22.14
C GLU A 113 -10.56 16.76 23.09
N TRP A 114 -10.29 15.81 23.97
CA TRP A 114 -11.15 15.40 25.06
C TRP A 114 -10.31 15.22 26.33
N GLU A 115 -10.67 15.89 27.40
CA GLU A 115 -9.95 15.85 28.70
C GLU A 115 -8.43 16.11 28.56
N GLY A 116 -8.04 17.03 27.67
CA GLY A 116 -6.63 17.38 27.41
C GLY A 116 -5.88 16.42 26.48
N PHE A 117 -6.53 15.43 25.88
CA PHE A 117 -5.94 14.50 24.92
C PHE A 117 -6.53 14.70 23.54
N PRO A 118 -5.70 14.60 22.48
CA PRO A 118 -6.19 14.64 21.10
C PRO A 118 -7.25 13.55 20.83
N ILE A 119 -8.40 13.91 20.27
CA ILE A 119 -9.46 12.95 19.95
C ILE A 119 -9.03 12.09 18.75
N PRO A 120 -9.19 10.76 18.79
CA PRO A 120 -8.96 9.89 17.65
C PRO A 120 -10.05 10.15 16.57
N LEU A 121 -9.77 11.06 15.65
CA LEU A 121 -10.69 11.39 14.56
C LEU A 121 -10.79 10.25 13.53
N GLU A 122 -11.96 10.08 12.95
CA GLU A 122 -12.30 9.04 11.98
C GLU A 122 -12.76 9.67 10.66
N LEU A 123 -12.45 8.99 9.53
CA LEU A 123 -12.95 9.38 8.22
C LEU A 123 -14.29 8.70 7.98
N HIS A 124 -15.33 9.50 7.82
CA HIS A 124 -16.69 9.08 7.53
C HIS A 124 -17.01 9.26 6.04
N HIS A 125 -17.68 8.27 5.45
CA HIS A 125 -18.23 8.36 4.10
C HIS A 125 -19.75 8.61 4.21
N LEU A 126 -20.21 9.80 3.79
CA LEU A 126 -21.59 10.24 3.93
C LEU A 126 -22.60 9.25 3.34
N ASN A 127 -22.29 8.68 2.19
CA ASN A 127 -23.12 7.69 1.51
C ASN A 127 -22.93 6.24 2.01
N GLY A 128 -22.05 6.01 2.99
CA GLY A 128 -21.73 4.68 3.54
C GLY A 128 -20.94 3.77 2.59
N VAL A 129 -20.42 4.28 1.47
CA VAL A 129 -19.63 3.52 0.48
C VAL A 129 -18.16 3.78 0.69
N HIS A 130 -17.44 2.83 1.29
CA HIS A 130 -16.05 2.98 1.76
C HIS A 130 -15.00 3.23 0.68
N ASN A 131 -15.29 2.95 -0.58
CA ASN A 131 -14.39 3.19 -1.71
C ASN A 131 -14.78 4.42 -2.55
N ASP A 132 -15.79 5.18 -2.13
CA ASP A 132 -16.15 6.46 -2.73
C ASP A 132 -15.44 7.59 -1.99
N ASN A 133 -14.18 7.80 -2.35
CA ASN A 133 -13.29 8.76 -1.70
C ASN A 133 -13.37 10.18 -2.29
N ARG A 134 -14.43 10.52 -3.02
CA ARG A 134 -14.65 11.90 -3.47
C ARG A 134 -14.74 12.84 -2.27
N LEU A 135 -14.11 14.01 -2.35
CA LEU A 135 -13.97 14.92 -1.22
C LEU A 135 -15.32 15.35 -0.62
N GLU A 136 -16.31 15.58 -1.46
CA GLU A 136 -17.67 15.95 -1.07
C GLU A 136 -18.41 14.82 -0.29
N ASN A 137 -17.93 13.60 -0.39
CA ASN A 137 -18.45 12.43 0.33
C ASN A 137 -17.71 12.12 1.64
N LEU A 138 -16.68 12.92 1.97
CA LEU A 138 -15.79 12.67 3.10
C LEU A 138 -15.98 13.69 4.23
N GLN A 139 -16.17 13.19 5.44
CA GLN A 139 -16.30 13.99 6.66
C GLN A 139 -15.35 13.47 7.74
N ILE A 140 -14.72 14.37 8.50
CA ILE A 140 -13.90 14.04 9.66
C ILE A 140 -14.74 14.15 10.92
N LEU A 141 -14.91 13.05 11.63
CA LEU A 141 -15.75 12.99 12.83
C LEU A 141 -14.98 12.43 14.03
N CYS A 142 -15.33 12.88 15.23
CA CYS A 142 -14.97 12.17 16.44
C CYS A 142 -15.82 10.89 16.59
N PRO A 143 -15.37 9.89 17.38
CA PRO A 143 -16.09 8.63 17.54
C PRO A 143 -17.56 8.81 17.99
N ASN A 144 -17.85 9.78 18.85
CA ASN A 144 -19.19 10.05 19.34
C ASN A 144 -20.10 10.57 18.22
N CYS A 145 -19.67 11.59 17.45
CA CYS A 145 -20.43 12.10 16.33
C CYS A 145 -20.57 11.06 15.23
N HIS A 146 -19.50 10.28 14.94
CA HIS A 146 -19.56 9.18 13.98
C HIS A 146 -20.60 8.12 14.37
N ALA A 147 -20.67 7.77 15.66
CA ALA A 147 -21.67 6.80 16.16
C ALA A 147 -23.13 7.24 15.97
N LEU A 148 -23.39 8.54 15.83
CA LEU A 148 -24.71 9.09 15.61
C LEU A 148 -25.13 9.10 14.13
N THR A 149 -24.20 8.88 13.20
CA THR A 149 -24.50 8.89 11.76
C THR A 149 -25.40 7.70 11.36
N GLU A 150 -26.17 7.88 10.31
CA GLU A 150 -27.10 6.85 9.78
C GLU A 150 -26.38 5.66 9.17
N THR A 151 -25.16 5.85 8.68
CA THR A 151 -24.36 4.80 8.03
C THR A 151 -23.39 4.09 8.96
N TYR A 152 -23.33 4.50 10.25
CA TYR A 152 -22.41 3.94 11.23
C TYR A 152 -22.59 2.43 11.40
N ARG A 153 -21.48 1.66 11.26
CA ARG A 153 -21.46 0.18 11.41
C ARG A 153 -22.56 -0.55 10.62
N GLY A 154 -22.95 0.00 9.47
CA GLY A 154 -23.92 -0.64 8.58
C GLY A 154 -25.39 -0.45 8.98
N LYS A 155 -25.73 0.54 9.83
CA LYS A 155 -27.13 0.89 10.16
C LYS A 155 -28.01 1.05 8.92
N ASN A 156 -27.46 1.61 7.84
CA ASN A 156 -28.17 1.77 6.55
C ASN A 156 -28.59 0.45 5.88
N LYS A 157 -27.92 -0.68 6.21
CA LYS A 157 -28.30 -2.02 5.70
C LYS A 157 -29.57 -2.53 6.37
N SER A 158 -29.77 -2.22 7.65
CA SER A 158 -30.95 -2.62 8.42
C SER A 158 -32.20 -1.87 7.96
N ILE A 159 -32.06 -0.63 7.54
CA ILE A 159 -33.20 0.19 7.03
C ILE A 159 -33.71 -0.37 5.68
N LYS A 160 -32.81 -0.82 4.80
CA LYS A 160 -33.17 -1.42 3.51
C LYS A 160 -33.93 -2.76 3.65
N THR A 161 -33.71 -3.48 4.74
CA THR A 161 -34.37 -4.77 5.00
C THR A 161 -35.80 -4.57 5.53
N GLN A 162 -36.11 -3.43 6.13
CA GLN A 162 -37.46 -3.13 6.64
C GLN A 162 -38.44 -2.61 5.57
N VAL A 163 -37.94 -2.06 4.46
CA VAL A 163 -38.76 -1.52 3.36
C VAL A 163 -39.23 -2.60 2.37
N SER A 164 -38.83 -3.85 2.55
CA SER A 164 -39.14 -4.97 1.64
C SER A 164 -40.39 -5.77 2.08
N TYR A 165 -41.19 -5.30 3.06
CA TYR A 165 -42.37 -5.99 3.60
C TYR A 165 -43.62 -5.12 3.61
N GLU A 166 -43.78 -4.19 2.64
CA GLU A 166 -45.07 -3.55 2.34
C GLU A 166 -45.51 -3.89 0.93
#